data_55be0e638e78e8a15cc486e45cafa8c3
#
_entry.id   55be0e638e78e8a15cc486e45cafa8c3
#
_cell.length_a   1.000
_cell.length_b   1.000
_cell.length_c   1.000
_cell.angle_alpha   90.00
_cell.angle_beta   90.00
_cell.angle_gamma   90.00
#
_symmetry.space_group_name_H-M   'P 1'
#
loop_
_entity.id
_entity.type
_entity.pdbx_description
1 polymer ?
#
loop_
_entity_poly.entity_id
_entity_poly.type
_entity_poly.pdbx_seq_one_letter_code
_entity_poly.pdbx_strand_id
1 'polypeptide(L)'
;MAIRVYKPTTAGRRNASVSDFSDLTRSTPEKSLVRKKSKTGGRNSYGRITSRHRGGGHKRQYRLIDFRRWDKDGVPAKVAEIEYDPNRSARIALLNFADGEKRYIIAPKGIKQGDVIETGAQADIKPGNNLPLANIPTGTVVHNIELKPLGGAKIARSAGASVQLVAKDGAYAQLRMPSGEIRNVDARCRATVGEVGNEDHANIQLGKAGRARWMGKRPITRGESMNPVDHPHGGRTRGGKPPVSPWGKGEVRTRRPKKASNKMIVRRRPSGKNRK
;
A
#
# COMPACT_ATOMS: atom_id res chain seq x y z
N MET A 1 -12.97 -4.71 -11.31
CA MET A 1 -12.21 -3.88 -12.26
C MET A 1 -11.84 -4.74 -13.44
N ALA A 2 -11.98 -4.26 -14.67
CA ALA A 2 -11.56 -5.03 -15.84
C ALA A 2 -10.11 -4.71 -16.22
N ILE A 3 -9.34 -5.74 -16.58
CA ILE A 3 -8.00 -5.62 -17.13
C ILE A 3 -8.10 -5.75 -18.65
N ARG A 4 -7.66 -4.72 -19.36
CA ARG A 4 -7.54 -4.74 -20.80
C ARG A 4 -6.21 -5.36 -21.21
N VAL A 5 -6.25 -6.48 -21.91
CA VAL A 5 -5.08 -7.14 -22.49
C VAL A 5 -4.90 -6.65 -23.92
N TYR A 6 -3.67 -6.31 -24.30
CA TYR A 6 -3.38 -5.88 -25.67
C TYR A 6 -3.17 -7.07 -26.61
N LYS A 7 -3.60 -6.91 -27.87
CA LYS A 7 -3.24 -7.86 -28.94
C LYS A 7 -1.71 -7.86 -29.17
N PRO A 8 -1.08 -9.00 -29.46
CA PRO A 8 0.38 -9.12 -29.59
C PRO A 8 0.90 -8.59 -30.95
N THR A 9 0.56 -7.36 -31.28
CA THR A 9 0.92 -6.72 -32.55
C THR A 9 2.40 -6.28 -32.62
N THR A 10 3.02 -6.04 -31.48
CA THR A 10 4.45 -5.65 -31.36
C THR A 10 5.07 -6.32 -30.16
N ALA A 11 6.41 -6.40 -30.11
CA ALA A 11 7.14 -6.94 -28.98
C ALA A 11 6.76 -6.26 -27.63
N GLY A 12 6.54 -4.95 -27.64
CA GLY A 12 6.16 -4.19 -26.44
C GLY A 12 4.69 -4.35 -26.01
N ARG A 13 3.82 -4.83 -26.92
CA ARG A 13 2.41 -5.12 -26.61
C ARG A 13 2.18 -6.59 -26.26
N ARG A 14 3.06 -7.48 -26.71
CA ARG A 14 3.02 -8.89 -26.33
C ARG A 14 3.04 -9.00 -24.79
N ASN A 15 2.08 -9.69 -24.21
CA ASN A 15 1.93 -9.83 -22.77
C ASN A 15 1.73 -8.51 -21.99
N ALA A 16 1.35 -7.42 -22.65
CA ALA A 16 1.06 -6.16 -21.96
C ALA A 16 -0.41 -6.08 -21.60
N SER A 17 -0.69 -5.63 -20.38
CA SER A 17 -2.03 -5.33 -19.92
C SER A 17 -2.09 -4.00 -19.17
N VAL A 18 -3.27 -3.42 -19.10
CA VAL A 18 -3.54 -2.16 -18.37
C VAL A 18 -4.89 -2.25 -17.68
N SER A 19 -5.08 -1.45 -16.65
CA SER A 19 -6.42 -1.20 -16.12
C SER A 19 -7.26 -0.48 -17.19
N ASP A 20 -8.52 -0.81 -17.30
CA ASP A 20 -9.48 -0.11 -18.20
C ASP A 20 -9.95 1.23 -17.64
N PHE A 21 -9.72 1.47 -16.34
CA PHE A 21 -10.15 2.68 -15.63
C PHE A 21 -11.66 2.95 -15.63
N SER A 22 -12.49 1.94 -15.91
CA SER A 22 -13.96 2.05 -15.93
C SER A 22 -14.56 2.41 -14.56
N ASP A 23 -13.82 2.21 -13.49
CA ASP A 23 -14.18 2.53 -12.11
C ASP A 23 -13.95 4.00 -11.72
N LEU A 24 -13.34 4.79 -12.59
CA LEU A 24 -13.08 6.20 -12.32
C LEU A 24 -14.23 7.08 -12.79
N THR A 25 -14.63 8.01 -11.93
CA THR A 25 -15.66 9.00 -12.22
C THR A 25 -15.07 10.33 -12.66
N ARG A 26 -13.83 10.63 -12.25
CA ARG A 26 -13.14 11.88 -12.56
C ARG A 26 -11.65 11.65 -12.89
N SER A 27 -11.15 12.35 -13.89
CA SER A 27 -9.75 12.28 -14.33
C SER A 27 -8.84 13.35 -13.71
N THR A 28 -9.41 14.50 -13.31
CA THR A 28 -8.68 15.64 -12.76
C THR A 28 -8.78 15.67 -11.24
N PRO A 29 -7.65 15.85 -10.51
CA PRO A 29 -7.69 15.90 -9.05
C PRO A 29 -8.26 17.23 -8.54
N GLU A 30 -8.77 17.23 -7.31
CA GLU A 30 -9.16 18.43 -6.57
C GLU A 30 -7.92 19.27 -6.27
N LYS A 31 -7.89 20.51 -6.78
CA LYS A 31 -6.70 21.38 -6.74
C LYS A 31 -6.23 21.72 -5.33
N SER A 32 -7.16 21.96 -4.41
CA SER A 32 -6.87 22.30 -3.00
C SER A 32 -6.14 21.16 -2.26
N LEU A 33 -6.38 19.89 -2.65
CA LEU A 33 -5.83 18.70 -2.04
C LEU A 33 -4.57 18.15 -2.74
N VAL A 34 -3.97 18.94 -3.64
CA VAL A 34 -2.77 18.55 -4.38
C VAL A 34 -1.55 19.32 -3.90
N ARG A 35 -0.43 18.62 -3.78
CA ARG A 35 0.88 19.22 -3.45
C ARG A 35 1.92 18.81 -4.48
N LYS A 36 2.92 19.70 -4.67
CA LYS A 36 4.08 19.42 -5.51
C LYS A 36 4.88 18.25 -4.91
N LYS A 37 5.28 17.31 -5.74
CA LYS A 37 6.15 16.21 -5.36
C LYS A 37 7.47 16.32 -6.11
N SER A 38 8.56 16.67 -5.40
CA SER A 38 9.91 16.65 -5.95
C SER A 38 10.43 15.22 -6.10
N LYS A 39 11.34 15.02 -7.05
CA LYS A 39 12.02 13.74 -7.27
C LYS A 39 13.37 13.77 -6.56
N THR A 40 13.59 12.86 -5.63
CA THR A 40 14.85 12.74 -4.87
C THR A 40 15.88 11.86 -5.58
N GLY A 41 15.48 11.07 -6.58
CA GLY A 41 16.37 10.13 -7.26
C GLY A 41 16.98 9.05 -6.34
N GLY A 42 16.33 8.74 -5.22
CA GLY A 42 16.82 7.79 -4.23
C GLY A 42 17.89 8.35 -3.27
N ARG A 43 18.06 9.69 -3.25
CA ARG A 43 18.99 10.39 -2.34
C ARG A 43 18.31 10.74 -1.02
N ASN A 44 19.09 10.74 0.07
CA ASN A 44 18.68 11.24 1.37
C ASN A 44 18.91 12.77 1.47
N SER A 45 18.72 13.34 2.67
CA SER A 45 18.95 14.78 2.95
C SER A 45 20.40 15.23 2.72
N TYR A 46 21.37 14.30 2.85
CA TYR A 46 22.79 14.57 2.60
C TYR A 46 23.20 14.34 1.14
N GLY A 47 22.27 14.12 0.22
CA GLY A 47 22.54 13.87 -1.19
C GLY A 47 23.09 12.47 -1.51
N ARG A 48 23.27 11.59 -0.52
CA ARG A 48 23.79 10.22 -0.72
C ARG A 48 22.70 9.28 -1.19
N ILE A 49 23.03 8.37 -2.12
CA ILE A 49 22.09 7.37 -2.62
C ILE A 49 21.85 6.30 -1.53
N THR A 50 20.66 6.31 -0.95
CA THR A 50 20.22 5.31 0.03
C THR A 50 19.27 4.26 -0.56
N SER A 51 18.62 4.59 -1.68
CA SER A 51 17.79 3.66 -2.44
C SER A 51 18.27 3.64 -3.90
N ARG A 52 19.04 2.61 -4.25
CA ARG A 52 19.58 2.45 -5.60
C ARG A 52 18.49 2.18 -6.64
N HIS A 53 18.81 2.39 -7.91
CA HIS A 53 17.94 2.10 -9.05
C HIS A 53 16.59 2.86 -9.00
N ARG A 54 16.60 4.08 -8.47
CA ARG A 54 15.47 5.01 -8.44
C ARG A 54 15.82 6.28 -9.22
N GLY A 55 14.85 6.81 -9.96
CA GLY A 55 15.02 8.08 -10.67
C GLY A 55 14.31 8.09 -12.02
N GLY A 56 14.24 9.28 -12.63
CA GLY A 56 13.46 9.50 -13.84
C GLY A 56 11.95 9.32 -13.59
N GLY A 57 11.27 8.77 -14.58
CA GLY A 57 9.84 8.53 -14.53
C GLY A 57 8.99 9.79 -14.76
N HIS A 58 7.68 9.59 -14.93
CA HIS A 58 6.73 10.66 -15.17
C HIS A 58 6.63 11.64 -13.98
N LYS A 59 6.37 12.93 -14.22
CA LYS A 59 6.09 13.94 -13.19
C LYS A 59 4.81 13.55 -12.45
N ARG A 60 4.83 13.62 -11.12
CA ARG A 60 3.68 13.27 -10.27
C ARG A 60 3.38 14.39 -9.28
N GLN A 61 2.10 14.58 -9.03
CA GLN A 61 1.60 15.38 -7.94
C GLN A 61 1.19 14.48 -6.79
N TYR A 62 1.36 14.94 -5.56
CA TYR A 62 0.93 14.21 -4.37
C TYR A 62 -0.48 14.63 -3.98
N ARG A 63 -1.36 13.67 -3.72
CA ARG A 63 -2.70 13.89 -3.17
C ARG A 63 -2.63 13.77 -1.66
N LEU A 64 -3.20 14.74 -0.96
CA LEU A 64 -3.33 14.70 0.49
C LEU A 64 -4.44 13.72 0.84
N ILE A 65 -4.05 12.58 1.38
CA ILE A 65 -4.99 11.54 1.82
C ILE A 65 -5.17 11.65 3.32
N ASP A 66 -6.39 11.63 3.76
CA ASP A 66 -6.72 11.58 5.18
C ASP A 66 -6.55 10.16 5.71
N PHE A 67 -5.51 9.97 6.52
CA PHE A 67 -5.21 8.73 7.20
C PHE A 67 -5.61 8.75 8.68
N ARG A 68 -6.16 9.86 9.18
CA ARG A 68 -6.47 10.02 10.60
C ARG A 68 -7.96 9.97 10.86
N ARG A 69 -8.75 10.78 10.19
CA ARG A 69 -10.21 10.83 10.19
C ARG A 69 -10.89 11.07 11.55
N TRP A 70 -10.15 11.06 12.65
CA TRP A 70 -10.70 11.16 13.99
C TRP A 70 -11.32 12.54 14.31
N ASP A 71 -10.89 13.57 13.64
CA ASP A 71 -11.40 14.95 13.77
C ASP A 71 -12.75 15.15 13.05
N LYS A 72 -13.24 14.14 12.36
CA LYS A 72 -14.54 14.13 11.64
C LYS A 72 -15.52 13.11 12.21
N ASP A 73 -15.38 12.77 13.51
CA ASP A 73 -16.31 11.86 14.18
C ASP A 73 -17.72 12.44 14.21
N GLY A 74 -18.72 11.65 13.81
CA GLY A 74 -20.12 12.06 13.76
C GLY A 74 -20.51 12.95 12.59
N VAL A 75 -19.55 13.34 11.72
CA VAL A 75 -19.84 14.15 10.53
C VAL A 75 -19.97 13.23 9.33
N PRO A 76 -21.16 13.09 8.71
CA PRO A 76 -21.33 12.28 7.51
C PRO A 76 -20.65 12.94 6.30
N ALA A 77 -20.11 12.10 5.42
CA ALA A 77 -19.48 12.53 4.18
C ALA A 77 -20.05 11.75 2.99
N LYS A 78 -20.36 12.46 1.90
CA LYS A 78 -20.80 11.85 0.65
C LYS A 78 -19.61 11.62 -0.28
N VAL A 79 -19.53 10.45 -0.89
CA VAL A 79 -18.55 10.15 -1.93
C VAL A 79 -18.91 10.97 -3.17
N ALA A 80 -18.09 11.96 -3.46
CA ALA A 80 -18.27 12.81 -4.63
C ALA A 80 -17.72 12.15 -5.89
N GLU A 81 -16.45 11.66 -5.82
CA GLU A 81 -15.76 11.13 -6.99
C GLU A 81 -14.80 9.99 -6.60
N ILE A 82 -14.51 9.10 -7.57
CA ILE A 82 -13.46 8.09 -7.49
C ILE A 82 -12.39 8.46 -8.50
N GLU A 83 -11.13 8.59 -8.02
CA GLU A 83 -10.03 9.12 -8.82
C GLU A 83 -8.81 8.19 -8.84
N TYR A 84 -7.96 8.37 -9.86
CA TYR A 84 -6.67 7.73 -9.98
C TYR A 84 -5.58 8.51 -9.24
N ASP A 85 -4.79 7.82 -8.40
CA ASP A 85 -3.57 8.39 -7.81
C ASP A 85 -2.31 7.68 -8.35
N PRO A 86 -1.41 8.40 -9.04
CA PRO A 86 -0.16 7.82 -9.56
C PRO A 86 0.86 7.43 -8.47
N ASN A 87 0.60 7.79 -7.21
CA ASN A 87 1.52 7.54 -6.10
C ASN A 87 1.23 6.24 -5.36
N ARG A 88 0.08 5.63 -5.62
CA ARG A 88 -0.36 4.38 -4.98
C ARG A 88 -1.02 3.43 -5.96
N SER A 89 -1.15 2.18 -5.56
CA SER A 89 -1.85 1.17 -6.36
C SER A 89 -3.37 1.25 -6.20
N ALA A 90 -3.84 1.68 -5.02
CA ALA A 90 -5.27 1.85 -4.73
C ALA A 90 -5.86 3.08 -5.42
N ARG A 91 -7.17 3.05 -5.72
CA ARG A 91 -7.95 4.25 -6.05
C ARG A 91 -8.16 5.11 -4.82
N ILE A 92 -8.50 6.36 -5.02
CA ILE A 92 -8.86 7.30 -3.97
C ILE A 92 -10.29 7.78 -4.20
N ALA A 93 -11.01 8.05 -3.11
CA ALA A 93 -12.33 8.63 -3.15
C ALA A 93 -12.29 10.05 -2.59
N LEU A 94 -12.88 11.00 -3.30
CA LEU A 94 -13.10 12.35 -2.83
C LEU A 94 -14.37 12.38 -2.00
N LEU A 95 -14.28 12.79 -0.77
CA LEU A 95 -15.40 12.97 0.15
C LEU A 95 -15.75 14.44 0.29
N ASN A 96 -17.04 14.75 0.21
CA ASN A 96 -17.59 16.03 0.61
C ASN A 96 -18.30 15.82 1.96
N PHE A 97 -17.77 16.42 3.01
CA PHE A 97 -18.35 16.39 4.34
C PHE A 97 -19.52 17.36 4.45
N ALA A 98 -20.45 17.09 5.39
CA ALA A 98 -21.60 17.96 5.64
C ALA A 98 -21.20 19.37 6.11
N ASP A 99 -20.01 19.52 6.70
CA ASP A 99 -19.42 20.81 7.09
C ASP A 99 -18.72 21.57 5.95
N GLY A 100 -18.82 21.09 4.71
CA GLY A 100 -18.25 21.71 3.52
C GLY A 100 -16.78 21.35 3.24
N GLU A 101 -16.08 20.66 4.15
CA GLU A 101 -14.69 20.23 3.92
C GLU A 101 -14.62 19.09 2.92
N LYS A 102 -13.59 19.11 2.07
CA LYS A 102 -13.27 18.03 1.15
C LYS A 102 -12.03 17.27 1.58
N ARG A 103 -12.07 15.95 1.54
CA ARG A 103 -10.89 15.11 1.84
C ARG A 103 -10.81 13.90 0.90
N TYR A 104 -9.60 13.45 0.65
CA TYR A 104 -9.38 12.17 -0.01
C TYR A 104 -9.23 11.04 1.01
N ILE A 105 -9.82 9.90 0.70
CA ILE A 105 -9.57 8.63 1.40
C ILE A 105 -9.10 7.57 0.41
N ILE A 106 -8.58 6.45 0.92
CA ILE A 106 -8.38 5.24 0.10
C ILE A 106 -9.76 4.67 -0.22
N ALA A 107 -10.04 4.45 -1.51
CA ALA A 107 -11.33 3.91 -1.94
C ALA A 107 -11.45 2.42 -1.54
N PRO A 108 -12.42 2.04 -0.72
CA PRO A 108 -12.73 0.65 -0.45
C PRO A 108 -13.34 -0.02 -1.68
N LYS A 109 -13.31 -1.35 -1.68
CA LYS A 109 -13.95 -2.18 -2.71
C LYS A 109 -15.46 -1.97 -2.69
N GLY A 110 -16.05 -1.79 -3.88
CA GLY A 110 -17.49 -1.68 -4.05
C GLY A 110 -18.10 -0.32 -3.76
N ILE A 111 -17.30 0.68 -3.35
CA ILE A 111 -17.78 2.05 -3.13
C ILE A 111 -18.22 2.68 -4.44
N LYS A 112 -19.29 3.45 -4.40
CA LYS A 112 -19.87 4.17 -5.54
C LYS A 112 -19.99 5.66 -5.25
N GLN A 113 -20.08 6.43 -6.32
CA GLN A 113 -20.42 7.85 -6.21
C GLN A 113 -21.81 7.99 -5.58
N GLY A 114 -21.93 8.88 -4.61
CA GLY A 114 -23.17 9.11 -3.86
C GLY A 114 -23.27 8.36 -2.54
N ASP A 115 -22.45 7.33 -2.29
CA ASP A 115 -22.45 6.61 -1.02
C ASP A 115 -22.11 7.55 0.14
N VAL A 116 -22.71 7.29 1.30
CA VAL A 116 -22.45 8.04 2.54
C VAL A 116 -21.47 7.26 3.40
N ILE A 117 -20.45 7.93 3.87
CA ILE A 117 -19.41 7.40 4.75
C ILE A 117 -19.42 8.16 6.06
N GLU A 118 -19.30 7.41 7.15
CA GLU A 118 -19.26 7.94 8.50
C GLU A 118 -17.97 7.53 9.21
N THR A 119 -17.63 8.32 10.21
CA THR A 119 -16.49 8.08 11.09
C THR A 119 -16.95 8.24 12.54
N GLY A 120 -16.52 7.33 13.41
CA GLY A 120 -16.85 7.42 14.82
C GLY A 120 -17.10 6.07 15.47
N ALA A 121 -17.23 6.07 16.79
CA ALA A 121 -17.45 4.85 17.56
C ALA A 121 -18.82 4.20 17.31
N GLN A 122 -19.81 5.00 16.92
CA GLN A 122 -21.21 4.57 16.70
C GLN A 122 -21.55 4.41 15.20
N ALA A 123 -20.57 4.59 14.30
CA ALA A 123 -20.80 4.43 12.88
C ALA A 123 -21.17 2.98 12.54
N ASP A 124 -22.05 2.80 11.56
CA ASP A 124 -22.46 1.48 11.07
C ASP A 124 -21.28 0.67 10.54
N ILE A 125 -21.39 -0.66 10.56
CA ILE A 125 -20.39 -1.58 9.99
C ILE A 125 -20.59 -1.70 8.48
N LYS A 126 -20.38 -0.58 7.77
CA LYS A 126 -20.48 -0.49 6.31
C LYS A 126 -19.09 -0.28 5.69
N PRO A 127 -18.83 -0.80 4.46
CA PRO A 127 -17.56 -0.55 3.77
C PRO A 127 -17.27 0.94 3.64
N GLY A 128 -16.07 1.36 4.05
CA GLY A 128 -15.66 2.77 4.03
C GLY A 128 -15.78 3.49 5.36
N ASN A 129 -16.63 3.04 6.26
CA ASN A 129 -16.77 3.62 7.59
C ASN A 129 -15.52 3.34 8.44
N ASN A 130 -15.14 4.31 9.27
CA ASN A 130 -13.94 4.24 10.10
C ASN A 130 -14.32 4.24 11.58
N LEU A 131 -13.95 3.15 12.27
CA LEU A 131 -14.28 2.92 13.67
C LEU A 131 -13.04 2.52 14.48
N PRO A 132 -13.07 2.68 15.82
CA PRO A 132 -12.14 2.01 16.71
C PRO A 132 -12.27 0.48 16.60
N LEU A 133 -11.17 -0.26 16.68
CA LEU A 133 -11.17 -1.74 16.61
C LEU A 133 -12.03 -2.37 17.73
N ALA A 134 -12.15 -1.69 18.86
CA ALA A 134 -13.03 -2.12 19.95
C ALA A 134 -14.49 -2.29 19.49
N ASN A 135 -14.97 -1.42 18.59
CA ASN A 135 -16.36 -1.36 18.16
C ASN A 135 -16.66 -2.20 16.91
N ILE A 136 -15.63 -2.73 16.25
CA ILE A 136 -15.79 -3.57 15.05
C ILE A 136 -15.99 -5.02 15.47
N PRO A 137 -17.01 -5.76 15.00
CA PRO A 137 -17.22 -7.18 15.32
C PRO A 137 -16.01 -8.06 14.90
N THR A 138 -15.78 -9.13 15.65
CA THR A 138 -14.79 -10.16 15.26
C THR A 138 -15.21 -10.83 13.96
N GLY A 139 -14.23 -11.26 13.17
CA GLY A 139 -14.47 -11.82 11.83
C GLY A 139 -14.51 -10.77 10.73
N THR A 140 -14.76 -9.49 11.05
CA THR A 140 -14.86 -8.41 10.07
C THR A 140 -13.53 -8.19 9.35
N VAL A 141 -13.63 -7.96 8.05
CA VAL A 141 -12.50 -7.56 7.20
C VAL A 141 -12.33 -6.05 7.25
N VAL A 142 -11.12 -5.59 7.49
CA VAL A 142 -10.78 -4.17 7.65
C VAL A 142 -9.52 -3.81 6.88
N HIS A 143 -9.37 -2.54 6.57
CA HIS A 143 -8.17 -1.98 5.93
C HIS A 143 -7.81 -0.63 6.55
N ASN A 144 -6.74 -0.01 6.09
CA ASN A 144 -6.33 1.33 6.51
C ASN A 144 -6.23 1.46 8.04
N ILE A 145 -5.48 0.55 8.68
CA ILE A 145 -5.45 0.34 10.13
C ILE A 145 -4.32 1.13 10.76
N GLU A 146 -4.58 1.73 11.91
CA GLU A 146 -3.59 2.35 12.76
C GLU A 146 -2.76 1.30 13.54
N LEU A 147 -1.53 1.67 13.88
CA LEU A 147 -0.66 0.88 14.78
C LEU A 147 -0.55 1.45 16.19
N LYS A 148 -0.86 2.72 16.33
CA LYS A 148 -0.93 3.45 17.58
C LYS A 148 -2.15 4.35 17.51
N PRO A 149 -2.90 4.53 18.61
CA PRO A 149 -4.04 5.43 18.63
C PRO A 149 -3.64 6.83 18.15
N LEU A 150 -4.48 7.43 17.31
CA LEU A 150 -4.28 8.76 16.69
C LEU A 150 -3.01 8.90 15.83
N GLY A 151 -2.31 7.80 15.57
CA GLY A 151 -1.06 7.79 14.78
C GLY A 151 -1.24 7.79 13.27
N GLY A 152 -2.49 7.72 12.83
CA GLY A 152 -2.86 7.58 11.42
C GLY A 152 -2.62 6.16 10.88
N ALA A 153 -3.40 5.79 9.90
CA ALA A 153 -3.39 4.46 9.32
C ALA A 153 -2.06 4.13 8.60
N LYS A 154 -1.57 2.91 8.81
CA LYS A 154 -0.28 2.43 8.25
C LYS A 154 -0.36 1.06 7.61
N ILE A 155 -1.31 0.23 8.02
CA ILE A 155 -1.45 -1.16 7.54
C ILE A 155 -2.57 -1.25 6.52
N ALA A 156 -2.46 -2.18 5.57
CA ALA A 156 -3.44 -2.50 4.54
C ALA A 156 -3.94 -1.26 3.76
N ARG A 157 -3.02 -0.59 3.05
CA ARG A 157 -3.30 0.60 2.24
C ARG A 157 -3.10 0.39 0.74
N SER A 158 -2.54 -0.73 0.35
CA SER A 158 -2.31 -1.07 -1.07
C SER A 158 -3.57 -1.66 -1.68
N ALA A 159 -3.68 -1.61 -3.01
CA ALA A 159 -4.77 -2.23 -3.76
C ALA A 159 -4.98 -3.71 -3.36
N GLY A 160 -6.21 -4.11 -3.15
CA GLY A 160 -6.59 -5.47 -2.74
C GLY A 160 -6.12 -5.88 -1.34
N ALA A 161 -5.54 -4.97 -0.55
CA ALA A 161 -5.09 -5.33 0.78
C ALA A 161 -6.25 -5.33 1.77
N SER A 162 -6.28 -6.38 2.58
CA SER A 162 -7.26 -6.54 3.66
C SER A 162 -6.62 -7.23 4.87
N VAL A 163 -7.21 -7.05 6.03
CA VAL A 163 -6.82 -7.65 7.31
C VAL A 163 -8.09 -8.11 8.01
N GLN A 164 -8.05 -9.28 8.60
CA GLN A 164 -9.19 -9.79 9.37
C GLN A 164 -9.00 -9.54 10.86
N LEU A 165 -10.01 -9.02 11.51
CA LEU A 165 -10.09 -8.93 12.97
C LEU A 165 -10.49 -10.31 13.51
N VAL A 166 -9.54 -11.02 14.14
CA VAL A 166 -9.74 -12.40 14.59
C VAL A 166 -10.37 -12.47 15.96
N ALA A 167 -9.83 -11.71 16.91
CA ALA A 167 -10.27 -11.71 18.30
C ALA A 167 -10.02 -10.35 18.95
N LYS A 168 -10.66 -10.13 20.07
CA LYS A 168 -10.42 -9.01 20.98
C LYS A 168 -10.10 -9.59 22.35
N ASP A 169 -9.02 -9.10 22.95
CA ASP A 169 -8.52 -9.54 24.23
C ASP A 169 -8.15 -8.31 25.09
N GLY A 170 -9.02 -7.95 25.99
CA GLY A 170 -8.90 -6.77 26.84
C GLY A 170 -8.59 -5.51 26.02
N ALA A 171 -7.42 -4.92 26.24
CA ALA A 171 -6.98 -3.69 25.58
C ALA A 171 -6.48 -3.90 24.12
N TYR A 172 -6.42 -5.14 23.64
CA TYR A 172 -5.84 -5.46 22.35
C TYR A 172 -6.82 -6.14 21.39
N ALA A 173 -6.69 -5.83 20.11
CA ALA A 173 -7.36 -6.50 19.01
C ALA A 173 -6.32 -7.36 18.25
N GLN A 174 -6.64 -8.61 17.97
CA GLN A 174 -5.81 -9.54 17.21
C GLN A 174 -6.14 -9.46 15.73
N LEU A 175 -5.16 -9.06 14.94
CA LEU A 175 -5.30 -8.85 13.50
C LEU A 175 -4.51 -9.89 12.72
N ARG A 176 -5.18 -10.59 11.81
CA ARG A 176 -4.57 -11.48 10.84
C ARG A 176 -4.20 -10.69 9.58
N MET A 177 -2.89 -10.50 9.40
CA MET A 177 -2.33 -9.77 8.26
C MET A 177 -2.39 -10.57 6.96
N PRO A 178 -2.28 -9.94 5.77
CA PRO A 178 -2.20 -10.64 4.48
C PRO A 178 -1.03 -11.63 4.40
N SER A 179 0.03 -11.42 5.18
CA SER A 179 1.18 -12.33 5.27
C SER A 179 0.93 -13.60 6.08
N GLY A 180 -0.23 -13.72 6.74
CA GLY A 180 -0.55 -14.77 7.71
C GLY A 180 -0.02 -14.52 9.13
N GLU A 181 0.69 -13.41 9.37
CA GLU A 181 1.09 -12.99 10.72
C GLU A 181 -0.14 -12.56 11.52
N ILE A 182 -0.28 -13.07 12.75
CA ILE A 182 -1.28 -12.58 13.72
C ILE A 182 -0.58 -11.64 14.68
N ARG A 183 -1.16 -10.45 14.83
CA ARG A 183 -0.55 -9.36 15.59
C ARG A 183 -1.57 -8.66 16.48
N ASN A 184 -1.16 -8.35 17.70
CA ASN A 184 -1.90 -7.50 18.61
C ASN A 184 -1.73 -6.02 18.23
N VAL A 185 -2.84 -5.29 18.25
CA VAL A 185 -2.90 -3.83 18.07
C VAL A 185 -3.82 -3.30 19.16
N ASP A 186 -3.53 -2.13 19.70
CA ASP A 186 -4.37 -1.48 20.71
C ASP A 186 -5.82 -1.33 20.20
N ALA A 187 -6.80 -1.73 20.97
CA ALA A 187 -8.21 -1.73 20.59
C ALA A 187 -8.77 -0.32 20.30
N ARG A 188 -8.10 0.73 20.80
CA ARG A 188 -8.42 2.14 20.51
C ARG A 188 -7.96 2.58 19.12
N CYS A 189 -7.05 1.82 18.47
CA CYS A 189 -6.63 2.10 17.09
C CYS A 189 -7.83 1.99 16.15
N ARG A 190 -7.86 2.85 15.15
CA ARG A 190 -8.94 2.89 14.16
C ARG A 190 -8.61 2.05 12.93
N ALA A 191 -9.66 1.55 12.32
CA ALA A 191 -9.62 0.84 11.05
C ALA A 191 -10.82 1.22 10.19
N THR A 192 -10.67 1.08 8.88
CA THR A 192 -11.78 1.24 7.93
C THR A 192 -12.34 -0.12 7.57
N VAL A 193 -13.65 -0.27 7.60
CA VAL A 193 -14.36 -1.52 7.28
C VAL A 193 -14.22 -1.83 5.78
N GLY A 194 -14.07 -3.12 5.45
CA GLY A 194 -13.96 -3.62 4.09
C GLY A 194 -12.52 -3.81 3.59
N GLU A 195 -12.38 -4.07 2.31
CA GLU A 195 -11.12 -4.26 1.60
C GLU A 195 -10.75 -3.02 0.79
N VAL A 196 -9.47 -2.85 0.48
CA VAL A 196 -9.04 -1.81 -0.48
C VAL A 196 -9.44 -2.21 -1.89
N GLY A 197 -10.01 -1.29 -2.65
CA GLY A 197 -10.37 -1.50 -4.05
C GLY A 197 -9.17 -1.73 -4.98
N ASN A 198 -9.43 -1.96 -6.28
CA ASN A 198 -8.42 -2.18 -7.32
C ASN A 198 -7.60 -3.48 -7.11
N GLU A 199 -8.23 -4.55 -6.68
CA GLU A 199 -7.59 -5.82 -6.34
C GLU A 199 -6.78 -6.43 -7.49
N ASP A 200 -7.24 -6.29 -8.74
CA ASP A 200 -6.56 -6.80 -9.94
C ASP A 200 -5.28 -6.05 -10.31
N HIS A 201 -4.90 -5.01 -9.56
CA HIS A 201 -3.68 -4.25 -9.84
C HIS A 201 -2.42 -5.14 -9.91
N ALA A 202 -2.37 -6.20 -9.11
CA ALA A 202 -1.26 -7.15 -9.12
C ALA A 202 -1.16 -7.98 -10.41
N ASN A 203 -2.29 -8.16 -11.12
CA ASN A 203 -2.38 -8.96 -12.33
C ASN A 203 -1.96 -8.19 -13.59
N ILE A 204 -1.69 -6.87 -13.47
CA ILE A 204 -1.27 -6.04 -14.60
C ILE A 204 0.16 -6.36 -15.00
N GLN A 205 0.35 -6.70 -16.28
CA GLN A 205 1.65 -6.95 -16.86
C GLN A 205 2.18 -5.73 -17.61
N LEU A 206 3.43 -5.36 -17.33
CA LEU A 206 4.04 -4.16 -17.91
C LEU A 206 4.34 -4.32 -19.40
N GLY A 207 4.69 -5.52 -19.85
CA GLY A 207 4.99 -5.86 -21.24
C GLY A 207 6.32 -5.36 -21.78
N LYS A 208 6.82 -4.21 -21.32
CA LYS A 208 8.11 -3.63 -21.78
C LYS A 208 8.86 -2.90 -20.65
N ALA A 209 10.19 -2.88 -20.76
CA ALA A 209 11.09 -2.21 -19.81
C ALA A 209 10.83 -0.70 -19.70
N GLY A 210 10.42 -0.05 -20.80
CA GLY A 210 10.08 1.37 -20.82
C GLY A 210 8.98 1.74 -19.83
N ARG A 211 7.96 0.89 -19.60
CA ARG A 211 6.92 1.14 -18.59
C ARG A 211 7.49 1.15 -17.17
N ALA A 212 8.47 0.29 -16.86
CA ALA A 212 9.17 0.33 -15.58
C ALA A 212 9.97 1.64 -15.44
N ARG A 213 10.60 2.13 -16.53
CA ARG A 213 11.29 3.43 -16.56
C ARG A 213 10.33 4.58 -16.31
N TRP A 214 9.13 4.57 -16.87
CA TRP A 214 8.10 5.60 -16.61
C TRP A 214 7.66 5.64 -15.14
N MET A 215 7.69 4.52 -14.45
CA MET A 215 7.41 4.44 -13.02
C MET A 215 8.59 4.88 -12.13
N GLY A 216 9.74 5.26 -12.73
CA GLY A 216 10.93 5.69 -11.99
C GLY A 216 11.84 4.54 -11.53
N LYS A 217 11.64 3.34 -12.06
CA LYS A 217 12.52 2.18 -11.80
C LYS A 217 13.65 2.17 -12.84
N ARG A 218 14.89 2.22 -12.39
CA ARG A 218 16.08 2.08 -13.24
C ARG A 218 16.48 0.61 -13.37
N PRO A 219 17.21 0.23 -14.46
CA PRO A 219 17.74 -1.11 -14.61
C PRO A 219 18.62 -1.53 -13.44
N ILE A 220 18.62 -2.82 -13.14
CA ILE A 220 19.40 -3.43 -12.06
C ILE A 220 20.32 -4.48 -12.67
N THR A 221 21.62 -4.35 -12.40
CA THR A 221 22.63 -5.37 -12.73
C THR A 221 22.76 -6.33 -11.56
N ARG A 222 22.77 -7.63 -11.83
CA ARG A 222 22.98 -8.66 -10.81
C ARG A 222 24.44 -8.63 -10.35
N GLY A 223 24.68 -8.89 -9.05
CA GLY A 223 26.05 -8.93 -8.50
C GLY A 223 26.98 -9.94 -9.20
N GLU A 224 26.45 -11.06 -9.67
CA GLU A 224 27.19 -12.06 -10.46
C GLU A 224 27.72 -11.55 -11.81
N SER A 225 27.08 -10.52 -12.37
CA SER A 225 27.48 -9.88 -13.65
C SER A 225 28.43 -8.70 -13.45
N MET A 226 28.89 -8.49 -12.21
CA MET A 226 29.83 -7.44 -11.86
C MET A 226 31.25 -7.99 -11.69
N ASN A 227 32.23 -7.10 -11.59
CA ASN A 227 33.59 -7.44 -11.25
C ASN A 227 33.72 -7.69 -9.73
N PRO A 228 34.76 -8.44 -9.26
CA PRO A 228 34.96 -8.69 -7.84
C PRO A 228 35.08 -7.44 -6.97
N VAL A 229 35.58 -6.34 -7.51
CA VAL A 229 35.71 -5.05 -6.81
C VAL A 229 34.33 -4.41 -6.54
N ASP A 230 33.34 -4.66 -7.40
CA ASP A 230 32.03 -4.01 -7.33
C ASP A 230 31.02 -4.79 -6.47
N HIS A 231 31.18 -6.10 -6.40
CA HIS A 231 30.26 -6.96 -5.64
C HIS A 231 30.95 -8.25 -5.18
N PRO A 232 30.67 -8.74 -3.95
CA PRO A 232 31.22 -10.02 -3.45
C PRO A 232 30.89 -11.23 -4.34
N HIS A 233 29.81 -11.19 -5.14
CA HIS A 233 29.46 -12.22 -6.10
C HIS A 233 30.15 -12.04 -7.46
N GLY A 234 30.88 -10.96 -7.66
CA GLY A 234 31.57 -10.65 -8.91
C GLY A 234 32.67 -11.65 -9.22
N GLY A 235 33.04 -11.70 -10.50
CA GLY A 235 34.08 -12.57 -11.02
C GLY A 235 33.55 -13.67 -11.94
N ARG A 236 34.48 -14.44 -12.51
CA ARG A 236 34.25 -15.35 -13.66
C ARG A 236 33.40 -16.59 -13.28
N THR A 237 33.42 -17.04 -12.05
CA THR A 237 32.78 -18.30 -11.62
C THR A 237 31.33 -18.10 -11.22
N ARG A 238 30.45 -18.91 -11.80
CA ARG A 238 29.05 -19.00 -11.40
C ARG A 238 28.91 -19.79 -10.10
N GLY A 239 28.13 -19.23 -9.16
CA GLY A 239 27.61 -19.97 -8.01
C GLY A 239 28.61 -20.19 -6.86
N GLY A 240 28.15 -20.91 -5.86
CA GLY A 240 28.95 -21.29 -4.70
C GLY A 240 29.19 -20.21 -3.65
N LYS A 241 28.87 -18.95 -3.91
CA LYS A 241 28.99 -17.87 -2.94
C LYS A 241 27.69 -17.69 -2.16
N PRO A 242 27.74 -17.59 -0.82
CA PRO A 242 26.56 -17.32 -0.01
C PRO A 242 25.88 -16.01 -0.45
N PRO A 243 24.54 -15.92 -0.42
CA PRO A 243 23.83 -14.70 -0.79
C PRO A 243 24.18 -13.56 0.16
N VAL A 244 24.81 -12.52 -0.37
CA VAL A 244 25.22 -11.33 0.37
C VAL A 244 24.85 -10.06 -0.39
N SER A 245 24.68 -8.97 0.38
CA SER A 245 24.52 -7.63 -0.19
C SER A 245 25.81 -7.12 -0.81
N PRO A 246 25.79 -6.01 -1.60
CA PRO A 246 27.00 -5.37 -2.13
C PRO A 246 28.03 -4.98 -1.06
N TRP A 247 27.60 -4.83 0.17
CA TRP A 247 28.45 -4.51 1.34
C TRP A 247 28.85 -5.75 2.15
N GLY A 248 28.70 -6.95 1.58
CA GLY A 248 29.09 -8.20 2.22
C GLY A 248 28.16 -8.67 3.36
N LYS A 249 27.05 -7.99 3.61
CA LYS A 249 26.07 -8.44 4.61
C LYS A 249 25.28 -9.62 4.08
N GLY A 250 25.30 -10.74 4.82
CA GLY A 250 24.51 -11.92 4.48
C GLY A 250 23.00 -11.65 4.47
N GLU A 251 22.28 -12.33 3.60
CA GLU A 251 20.81 -12.31 3.53
C GLU A 251 20.19 -13.12 4.68
N VAL A 252 20.50 -12.74 5.91
CA VAL A 252 19.93 -13.34 7.10
C VAL A 252 18.76 -12.47 7.57
N ARG A 253 18.01 -12.98 8.49
CA ARG A 253 16.84 -12.39 9.14
C ARG A 253 16.75 -10.86 9.04
N THR A 254 15.84 -10.36 8.21
CA THR A 254 15.63 -8.91 8.00
C THR A 254 15.05 -8.20 9.22
N ARG A 255 14.34 -8.92 10.09
CA ARG A 255 13.77 -8.38 11.32
C ARG A 255 14.76 -8.49 12.47
N ARG A 256 15.07 -7.37 13.15
CA ARG A 256 15.94 -7.35 14.34
C ARG A 256 15.33 -8.19 15.47
N PRO A 257 16.08 -9.15 16.09
CA PRO A 257 15.55 -10.01 17.15
C PRO A 257 15.03 -9.24 18.37
N LYS A 258 15.73 -8.18 18.77
CA LYS A 258 15.40 -7.35 19.95
C LYS A 258 14.49 -6.15 19.63
N LYS A 259 13.67 -6.22 18.57
CA LYS A 259 12.74 -5.13 18.25
C LYS A 259 11.56 -5.12 19.24
N ALA A 260 11.28 -3.98 19.88
CA ALA A 260 10.20 -3.83 20.87
C ALA A 260 8.84 -4.35 20.37
N SER A 261 8.52 -4.11 19.07
CA SER A 261 7.27 -4.58 18.48
C SER A 261 7.17 -6.11 18.29
N ASN A 262 8.18 -6.90 18.70
CA ASN A 262 8.07 -8.37 18.70
C ASN A 262 7.05 -8.85 19.73
N LYS A 263 6.89 -8.13 20.85
CA LYS A 263 5.89 -8.42 21.89
C LYS A 263 4.45 -8.43 21.35
N MET A 264 4.19 -7.68 20.26
CA MET A 264 2.89 -7.59 19.64
C MET A 264 2.61 -8.70 18.61
N ILE A 265 3.55 -9.59 18.33
CA ILE A 265 3.36 -10.68 17.37
C ILE A 265 2.96 -11.93 18.13
N VAL A 266 1.71 -12.36 17.95
CA VAL A 266 1.16 -13.59 18.53
C VAL A 266 1.65 -14.80 17.72
N ARG A 267 1.48 -14.73 16.40
CA ARG A 267 1.89 -15.79 15.47
C ARG A 267 2.65 -15.18 14.30
N ARG A 268 3.83 -15.69 14.01
CA ARG A 268 4.63 -15.27 12.85
C ARG A 268 4.03 -15.82 11.54
N ARG A 269 4.36 -15.16 10.42
CA ARG A 269 4.04 -15.68 9.10
C ARG A 269 4.62 -17.07 8.90
N PRO A 270 3.97 -17.96 8.15
CA PRO A 270 4.57 -19.24 7.76
C PRO A 270 5.90 -19.02 7.03
N SER A 271 6.90 -19.84 7.34
CA SER A 271 8.23 -19.77 6.71
C SER A 271 8.54 -21.08 5.99
N GLY A 272 9.33 -21.00 4.91
CA GLY A 272 9.83 -22.17 4.18
C GLY A 272 8.74 -22.97 3.43
N LYS A 273 8.83 -24.30 3.47
CA LYS A 273 7.96 -25.25 2.72
C LYS A 273 6.47 -25.18 3.11
N ASN A 274 6.12 -24.54 4.21
CA ASN A 274 4.74 -24.39 4.70
C ASN A 274 4.02 -23.14 4.15
N ARG A 275 4.57 -22.47 3.14
CA ARG A 275 3.85 -21.49 2.35
C ARG A 275 2.94 -22.22 1.36
N LYS A 276 1.69 -22.40 1.74
CA LYS A 276 0.61 -22.69 0.80
C LYS A 276 -0.21 -21.43 0.61
#